data_e42336a39f10f4cc552409384fd46922
#
_entry.id   e42336a39f10f4cc552409384fd46922
#
_cell.length_a   1.000
_cell.length_b   1.000
_cell.length_c   1.000
_cell.angle_alpha   90.00
_cell.angle_beta   90.00
_cell.angle_gamma   90.00
#
_symmetry.space_group_name_H-M   'P 1'
#
loop_
_entity.id
_entity.type
_entity.pdbx_description
1 polymer ?
#
loop_
_entity_poly.entity_id
_entity_poly.type
_entity_poly.pdbx_seq_one_letter_code
_entity_poly.pdbx_strand_id
1 'polypeptide(L)'
;HLGVSMRSFRAETLSEYVGHVIENRPNDARLAYERIADRYPIRLTRDLRAARQWLRDKARGSERFGLVASSGANRLRPEGIFMKSQIDAPVWFLNDRADVRSSYYLEEVASEFDIQGLELDWAGVCWDADYRYEAGAWKHYSFRGTKWQRSNATEKQLFLKNAYRVILTRARQGMVIF
;
A
#
# COMPACT_ATOMS: atom_id res chain seq x y z
N HIS A 1 -31.38 -16.20 -4.01
CA HIS A 1 -29.98 -15.92 -4.38
C HIS A 1 -29.58 -14.62 -3.73
N LEU A 2 -28.85 -14.68 -2.62
CA LEU A 2 -28.11 -13.56 -2.10
C LEU A 2 -26.99 -13.27 -3.10
N GLY A 3 -27.15 -12.26 -3.92
CA GLY A 3 -26.11 -11.79 -4.83
C GLY A 3 -24.90 -11.34 -4.00
N VAL A 4 -23.74 -11.91 -4.29
CA VAL A 4 -22.46 -11.40 -3.75
C VAL A 4 -22.43 -9.90 -4.07
N SER A 5 -22.26 -9.05 -3.06
CA SER A 5 -22.25 -7.61 -3.29
C SER A 5 -21.05 -7.28 -4.20
N MET A 6 -21.23 -6.34 -5.11
CA MET A 6 -20.16 -5.87 -6.01
C MET A 6 -18.90 -5.43 -5.24
N ARG A 7 -19.09 -5.02 -3.99
CA ARG A 7 -18.00 -4.64 -3.07
C ARG A 7 -17.19 -5.85 -2.63
N SER A 8 -17.86 -6.95 -2.23
CA SER A 8 -17.20 -8.20 -1.84
C SER A 8 -16.42 -8.80 -3.01
N PHE A 9 -17.02 -8.86 -4.20
CA PHE A 9 -16.35 -9.35 -5.40
C PHE A 9 -15.06 -8.57 -5.72
N ARG A 10 -15.09 -7.23 -5.61
CA ARG A 10 -13.92 -6.39 -5.85
C ARG A 10 -12.82 -6.65 -4.82
N ALA A 11 -13.18 -6.74 -3.55
CA ALA A 11 -12.22 -7.01 -2.48
C ALA A 11 -11.57 -8.39 -2.61
N GLU A 12 -12.34 -9.42 -2.96
CA GLU A 12 -11.85 -10.78 -3.20
C GLU A 12 -10.91 -10.83 -4.40
N THR A 13 -11.30 -10.22 -5.53
CA THR A 13 -10.47 -10.20 -6.74
C THR A 13 -9.20 -9.36 -6.55
N LEU A 14 -9.27 -8.25 -5.81
CA LEU A 14 -8.09 -7.48 -5.44
C LEU A 14 -7.13 -8.31 -4.58
N SER A 15 -7.64 -9.03 -3.59
CA SER A 15 -6.83 -9.90 -2.73
C SER A 15 -6.19 -11.04 -3.53
N GLU A 16 -6.90 -11.61 -4.48
CA GLU A 16 -6.37 -12.62 -5.42
C GLU A 16 -5.24 -12.02 -6.28
N TYR A 17 -5.48 -10.87 -6.90
CA TYR A 17 -4.47 -10.15 -7.68
C TYR A 17 -3.20 -9.89 -6.88
N VAL A 18 -3.33 -9.28 -5.69
CA VAL A 18 -2.20 -8.98 -4.81
C VAL A 18 -1.49 -10.27 -4.38
N GLY A 19 -2.23 -11.32 -4.06
CA GLY A 19 -1.66 -12.64 -3.76
C GLY A 19 -0.78 -13.16 -4.90
N HIS A 20 -1.26 -13.11 -6.13
CA HIS A 20 -0.49 -13.54 -7.32
C HIS A 20 0.75 -12.67 -7.56
N VAL A 21 0.65 -11.35 -7.37
CA VAL A 21 1.83 -10.44 -7.49
C VAL A 21 2.90 -10.83 -6.47
N ILE A 22 2.53 -10.97 -5.21
CA ILE A 22 3.46 -11.26 -4.11
C ILE A 22 4.07 -12.66 -4.24
N GLU A 23 3.31 -13.62 -4.73
CA GLU A 23 3.78 -15.00 -4.95
C GLU A 23 4.48 -15.20 -6.30
N ASN A 24 4.74 -14.12 -7.04
CA ASN A 24 5.43 -14.15 -8.33
C ASN A 24 4.73 -15.03 -9.38
N ARG A 25 3.41 -14.87 -9.50
CA ARG A 25 2.57 -15.51 -10.51
C ARG A 25 2.03 -14.49 -11.50
N PRO A 26 2.86 -13.96 -12.42
CA PRO A 26 2.51 -12.80 -13.25
C PRO A 26 1.33 -13.04 -14.19
N ASN A 27 1.18 -14.24 -14.72
CA ASN A 27 0.06 -14.56 -15.61
C ASN A 27 -1.27 -14.58 -14.86
N ASP A 28 -1.30 -15.20 -13.68
CA ASP A 28 -2.49 -15.23 -12.83
C ASP A 28 -2.83 -13.83 -12.32
N ALA A 29 -1.81 -13.05 -11.94
CA ALA A 29 -1.98 -11.65 -11.55
C ALA A 29 -2.63 -10.82 -12.68
N ARG A 30 -2.18 -11.00 -13.92
CA ARG A 30 -2.74 -10.31 -15.08
C ARG A 30 -4.21 -10.64 -15.26
N LEU A 31 -4.56 -11.92 -15.24
CA LEU A 31 -5.96 -12.37 -15.38
C LEU A 31 -6.85 -11.84 -14.25
N ALA A 32 -6.34 -11.84 -13.01
CA ALA A 32 -7.08 -11.27 -11.88
C ALA A 32 -7.26 -9.75 -12.04
N TYR A 33 -6.24 -9.02 -12.50
CA TYR A 33 -6.33 -7.58 -12.70
C TYR A 33 -7.31 -7.21 -13.83
N GLU A 34 -7.33 -7.92 -14.94
CA GLU A 34 -8.25 -7.69 -16.06
C GLU A 34 -9.73 -7.69 -15.61
N ARG A 35 -10.08 -8.45 -14.57
CA ARG A 35 -11.44 -8.50 -14.01
C ARG A 35 -11.83 -7.26 -13.21
N ILE A 36 -10.85 -6.46 -12.74
CA ILE A 36 -11.12 -5.29 -11.89
C ILE A 36 -10.59 -3.98 -12.48
N ALA A 37 -9.83 -4.00 -13.57
CA ALA A 37 -9.13 -2.85 -14.12
C ALA A 37 -10.03 -1.62 -14.37
N ASP A 38 -11.23 -1.84 -14.87
CA ASP A 38 -12.21 -0.77 -15.15
C ASP A 38 -12.78 -0.11 -13.89
N ARG A 39 -12.73 -0.81 -12.75
CA ARG A 39 -13.40 -0.41 -11.50
C ARG A 39 -12.45 -0.17 -10.35
N TYR A 40 -11.20 -0.57 -10.50
CA TYR A 40 -10.16 -0.43 -9.49
C TYR A 40 -8.86 0.02 -10.16
N PRO A 41 -8.68 1.32 -10.40
CA PRO A 41 -7.49 1.83 -11.05
C PRO A 41 -6.26 1.64 -10.16
N ILE A 42 -5.21 1.07 -10.74
CA ILE A 42 -3.87 0.99 -10.16
C ILE A 42 -2.95 1.85 -11.01
N ARG A 43 -2.23 2.78 -10.39
CA ARG A 43 -1.25 3.63 -11.04
C ARG A 43 0.13 3.39 -10.46
N LEU A 44 1.15 3.49 -11.31
CA LEU A 44 2.55 3.41 -10.92
C LEU A 44 3.22 4.74 -11.25
N THR A 45 4.01 5.24 -10.32
CA THR A 45 4.80 6.46 -10.53
C THR A 45 6.10 6.40 -9.73
N ARG A 46 7.10 7.15 -10.15
CA ARG A 46 8.33 7.42 -9.38
C ARG A 46 8.38 8.87 -8.88
N ASP A 47 7.27 9.58 -8.98
CA ASP A 47 7.13 10.96 -8.52
C ASP A 47 6.08 11.00 -7.40
N LEU A 48 6.55 11.26 -6.17
CA LEU A 48 5.68 11.37 -5.00
C LEU A 48 4.66 12.51 -5.13
N ARG A 49 5.02 13.62 -5.80
CA ARG A 49 4.08 14.73 -6.02
C ARG A 49 2.94 14.29 -6.94
N ALA A 50 3.27 13.56 -7.99
CA ALA A 50 2.26 12.99 -8.90
C ALA A 50 1.35 11.98 -8.16
N ALA A 51 1.90 11.15 -7.28
CA ALA A 51 1.13 10.23 -6.44
C ALA A 51 0.16 10.98 -5.51
N ARG A 52 0.67 12.00 -4.80
CA ARG A 52 -0.14 12.84 -3.90
C ARG A 52 -1.25 13.59 -4.66
N GLN A 53 -0.93 14.12 -5.84
CA GLN A 53 -1.89 14.82 -6.68
C GLN A 53 -2.99 13.86 -7.17
N TRP A 54 -2.61 12.68 -7.64
CA TRP A 54 -3.56 11.66 -8.09
C TRP A 54 -4.58 11.29 -6.99
N LEU A 55 -4.13 11.14 -5.74
CA LEU A 55 -5.02 10.85 -4.62
C LEU A 55 -6.03 11.98 -4.39
N ARG A 56 -5.57 13.25 -4.43
CA ARG A 56 -6.44 14.42 -4.28
C ARG A 56 -7.47 14.53 -5.40
N ASP A 57 -7.06 14.22 -6.64
CA ASP A 57 -7.93 14.31 -7.82
C ASP A 57 -8.97 13.20 -7.86
N LYS A 58 -8.67 12.04 -7.28
CA LYS A 58 -9.58 10.89 -7.26
C LYS A 58 -10.63 11.01 -6.18
N ALA A 59 -10.26 11.45 -5.00
CA ALA A 59 -11.16 11.46 -3.86
C ALA A 59 -12.29 12.48 -4.01
N ARG A 60 -13.51 12.05 -3.74
CA ARG A 60 -14.74 12.86 -3.81
C ARG A 60 -15.35 13.00 -2.42
N GLY A 61 -15.81 14.19 -2.11
CA GLY A 61 -16.53 14.47 -0.86
C GLY A 61 -15.73 14.03 0.38
N SER A 62 -16.30 13.08 1.12
CA SER A 62 -15.73 12.53 2.35
C SER A 62 -14.87 11.27 2.13
N GLU A 63 -14.60 10.89 0.87
CA GLU A 63 -13.74 9.75 0.59
C GLU A 63 -12.36 9.94 1.19
N ARG A 64 -11.91 8.94 1.93
CA ARG A 64 -10.66 8.98 2.65
C ARG A 64 -9.51 8.45 1.82
N PHE A 65 -8.43 9.21 1.82
CA PHE A 65 -7.17 8.79 1.20
C PHE A 65 -6.00 9.02 2.13
N GLY A 66 -4.91 8.29 1.92
CA GLY A 66 -3.71 8.41 2.73
C GLY A 66 -2.52 7.67 2.12
N LEU A 67 -1.33 7.97 2.64
CA LEU A 67 -0.11 7.24 2.29
C LEU A 67 0.09 6.08 3.26
N VAL A 68 0.50 4.94 2.71
CA VAL A 68 0.81 3.74 3.47
C VAL A 68 2.14 3.15 3.01
N ALA A 69 2.90 2.58 3.93
CA ALA A 69 4.17 1.94 3.63
C ALA A 69 4.45 0.77 4.58
N SER A 70 5.37 -0.11 4.21
CA SER A 70 5.90 -1.11 5.15
C SER A 70 6.57 -0.42 6.34
N SER A 71 6.39 -0.93 7.55
CA SER A 71 7.06 -0.43 8.75
C SER A 71 8.59 -0.47 8.64
N GLY A 72 9.11 -1.31 7.73
CA GLY A 72 10.54 -1.38 7.39
C GLY A 72 11.02 -0.36 6.37
N ALA A 73 10.15 0.49 5.81
CA ALA A 73 10.44 1.40 4.68
C ALA A 73 11.29 2.62 5.08
N ASN A 74 12.43 2.39 5.70
CA ASN A 74 13.31 3.44 6.22
C ASN A 74 14.07 4.22 5.15
N ARG A 75 14.19 3.70 3.94
CA ARG A 75 14.94 4.31 2.84
C ARG A 75 14.12 5.27 1.98
N LEU A 76 12.85 5.42 2.28
CA LEU A 76 11.99 6.42 1.63
C LEU A 76 12.14 7.83 2.25
N ARG A 77 12.95 7.99 3.29
CA ARG A 77 13.21 9.31 3.93
C ARG A 77 13.72 10.39 2.97
N PRO A 78 14.66 10.11 2.05
CA PRO A 78 15.10 11.11 1.07
C PRO A 78 13.99 11.60 0.16
N GLU A 79 12.94 10.80 -0.04
CA GLU A 79 11.76 11.13 -0.83
C GLU A 79 10.72 11.93 -0.02
N GLY A 80 10.99 12.22 1.26
CA GLY A 80 10.07 12.91 2.14
C GLY A 80 9.02 12.01 2.80
N ILE A 81 9.29 10.70 2.87
CA ILE A 81 8.43 9.72 3.55
C ILE A 81 9.12 9.25 4.82
N PHE A 82 8.56 9.62 5.95
CA PHE A 82 9.13 9.33 7.26
C PHE A 82 8.27 8.28 7.96
N MET A 83 8.77 7.03 8.02
CA MET A 83 8.17 6.02 8.89
C MET A 83 8.54 6.35 10.32
N LYS A 84 7.54 6.77 11.08
CA LYS A 84 7.68 7.01 12.54
C LYS A 84 7.50 5.70 13.29
N SER A 85 8.00 5.65 14.51
CA SER A 85 7.79 4.52 15.40
C SER A 85 6.31 4.30 15.71
N GLN A 86 5.52 5.36 15.71
CA GLN A 86 4.09 5.32 15.96
C GLN A 86 3.43 6.60 15.46
N ILE A 87 2.34 6.47 14.69
CA ILE A 87 1.39 7.55 14.42
C ILE A 87 0.19 7.41 15.37
N ASP A 88 -0.54 8.49 15.57
CA ASP A 88 -1.86 8.43 16.22
C ASP A 88 -2.90 7.96 15.19
N ALA A 89 -3.08 6.64 15.08
CA ALA A 89 -3.93 6.06 14.07
C ALA A 89 -5.40 6.57 14.11
N PRO A 90 -6.04 6.76 15.27
CA PRO A 90 -7.34 7.44 15.37
C PRO A 90 -7.33 8.84 14.77
N VAL A 91 -6.36 9.68 15.13
CA VAL A 91 -6.22 11.05 14.59
C VAL A 91 -5.98 11.01 13.09
N TRP A 92 -5.07 10.17 12.63
CA TRP A 92 -4.75 10.01 11.21
C TRP A 92 -5.98 9.60 10.39
N PHE A 93 -6.78 8.69 10.93
CA PHE A 93 -7.91 8.13 10.18
C PHE A 93 -9.22 8.92 10.37
N LEU A 94 -9.47 9.53 11.52
CA LEU A 94 -10.76 10.16 11.83
C LEU A 94 -10.78 11.66 11.59
N ASN A 95 -9.66 12.36 11.80
CA ASN A 95 -9.63 13.81 11.68
C ASN A 95 -9.81 14.27 10.23
N ASP A 96 -10.34 15.46 10.09
CA ASP A 96 -10.63 16.09 8.82
C ASP A 96 -9.39 16.75 8.17
N ARG A 97 -9.64 17.51 7.12
CA ARG A 97 -8.61 18.19 6.34
C ARG A 97 -7.95 19.38 7.05
N ALA A 98 -8.40 19.76 8.24
CA ALA A 98 -7.82 20.86 9.01
C ALA A 98 -6.66 20.39 9.90
N ASP A 99 -6.60 19.10 10.23
CA ASP A 99 -5.52 18.54 11.05
C ASP A 99 -4.38 18.02 10.14
N VAL A 100 -3.18 18.57 10.31
CA VAL A 100 -1.97 18.19 9.56
C VAL A 100 -1.58 16.71 9.74
N ARG A 101 -1.99 16.08 10.84
CA ARG A 101 -1.76 14.67 11.12
C ARG A 101 -2.77 13.75 10.42
N SER A 102 -3.85 14.33 9.87
CA SER A 102 -4.86 13.56 9.13
C SER A 102 -4.27 12.96 7.85
N SER A 103 -4.75 11.79 7.49
CA SER A 103 -4.39 11.11 6.24
C SER A 103 -4.58 11.99 5.00
N TYR A 104 -5.49 12.93 5.02
CA TYR A 104 -5.76 13.88 3.93
C TYR A 104 -4.60 14.83 3.62
N TYR A 105 -3.73 15.11 4.60
CA TYR A 105 -2.57 15.96 4.38
C TYR A 105 -1.47 15.27 3.58
N LEU A 106 -1.40 13.92 3.63
CA LEU A 106 -0.37 13.10 2.96
C LEU A 106 1.04 13.37 3.48
N GLU A 107 1.17 13.80 4.73
CA GLU A 107 2.46 14.02 5.40
C GLU A 107 2.83 12.85 6.31
N GLU A 108 1.87 12.36 7.10
CA GLU A 108 2.07 11.17 7.91
C GLU A 108 1.72 9.91 7.12
N VAL A 109 2.57 8.90 7.21
CA VAL A 109 2.46 7.64 6.49
C VAL A 109 2.16 6.53 7.48
N ALA A 110 1.07 5.80 7.25
CA ALA A 110 0.66 4.70 8.11
C ALA A 110 1.37 3.40 7.73
N SER A 111 1.76 2.62 8.71
CA SER A 111 2.29 1.27 8.52
C SER A 111 1.18 0.24 8.39
N GLU A 112 1.55 -1.00 8.04
CA GLU A 112 0.63 -2.16 8.05
C GLU A 112 -0.03 -2.38 9.41
N PHE A 113 0.62 -1.96 10.49
CA PHE A 113 0.06 -2.06 11.86
C PHE A 113 -0.98 -0.98 12.13
N ASP A 114 -0.68 0.25 11.72
CA ASP A 114 -1.53 1.40 11.97
C ASP A 114 -2.87 1.31 11.23
N ILE A 115 -2.87 0.67 10.06
CA ILE A 115 -4.07 0.50 9.23
C ILE A 115 -4.77 -0.84 9.42
N GLN A 116 -4.37 -1.64 10.42
CA GLN A 116 -5.03 -2.91 10.69
C GLN A 116 -6.49 -2.67 11.12
N GLY A 117 -7.43 -3.23 10.37
CA GLY A 117 -8.86 -3.01 10.61
C GLY A 117 -9.43 -1.73 9.99
N LEU A 118 -8.60 -0.86 9.39
CA LEU A 118 -9.03 0.35 8.70
C LEU A 118 -9.10 0.13 7.19
N GLU A 119 -9.97 0.85 6.51
CA GLU A 119 -10.08 0.85 5.04
C GLU A 119 -10.06 2.29 4.53
N LEU A 120 -9.18 2.57 3.58
CA LEU A 120 -9.16 3.81 2.82
C LEU A 120 -10.05 3.68 1.57
N ASP A 121 -10.52 4.78 1.03
CA ASP A 121 -11.11 4.78 -0.31
C ASP A 121 -10.01 4.73 -1.38
N TRP A 122 -8.95 5.50 -1.19
CA TRP A 122 -7.79 5.57 -2.08
C TRP A 122 -6.48 5.48 -1.29
N ALA A 123 -5.55 4.65 -1.73
CA ALA A 123 -4.25 4.52 -1.07
C ALA A 123 -3.09 4.93 -1.97
N GLY A 124 -2.15 5.66 -1.39
CA GLY A 124 -0.81 5.83 -1.93
C GLY A 124 0.14 4.85 -1.26
N VAL A 125 0.47 3.78 -1.94
CA VAL A 125 1.38 2.75 -1.44
C VAL A 125 2.81 3.17 -1.75
N CYS A 126 3.58 3.50 -0.71
CA CYS A 126 4.98 3.87 -0.83
C CYS A 126 5.84 2.61 -0.72
N TRP A 127 6.32 2.16 -1.87
CA TRP A 127 7.07 0.89 -1.98
C TRP A 127 8.56 1.12 -1.76
N ASP A 128 9.13 0.49 -0.72
CA ASP A 128 10.58 0.57 -0.46
C ASP A 128 11.33 -0.63 -1.11
N ALA A 129 12.63 -0.47 -1.25
CA ALA A 129 13.51 -1.51 -1.75
C ALA A 129 13.79 -2.65 -0.75
N ASP A 130 13.10 -2.69 0.38
CA ASP A 130 13.10 -3.81 1.32
C ASP A 130 12.45 -5.07 0.72
N TYR A 131 11.50 -4.87 -0.21
CA TYR A 131 10.85 -5.93 -0.98
C TYR A 131 10.94 -5.62 -2.47
N ARG A 132 11.90 -6.20 -3.17
CA ARG A 132 12.21 -5.87 -4.56
C ARG A 132 12.36 -7.09 -5.45
N TYR A 133 12.07 -6.88 -6.72
CA TYR A 133 12.17 -7.93 -7.73
C TYR A 133 13.55 -7.93 -8.36
N GLU A 134 14.28 -9.03 -8.19
CA GLU A 134 15.63 -9.21 -8.72
C GLU A 134 15.83 -10.63 -9.24
N ALA A 135 16.42 -10.75 -10.42
CA ALA A 135 16.77 -12.04 -11.04
C ALA A 135 15.58 -13.02 -11.08
N GLY A 136 14.40 -12.54 -11.48
CA GLY A 136 13.23 -13.37 -11.67
C GLY A 136 12.46 -13.74 -10.39
N ALA A 137 12.81 -13.16 -9.24
CA ALA A 137 12.14 -13.45 -7.98
C ALA A 137 12.08 -12.24 -7.03
N TRP A 138 11.09 -12.24 -6.16
CA TRP A 138 11.03 -11.29 -5.05
C TRP A 138 12.12 -11.59 -4.02
N LYS A 139 12.87 -10.56 -3.63
CA LYS A 139 13.92 -10.61 -2.61
C LYS A 139 13.55 -9.72 -1.44
N HIS A 140 13.98 -10.17 -0.26
CA HIS A 140 13.65 -9.55 1.01
C HIS A 140 14.93 -8.96 1.61
N TYR A 141 14.88 -7.70 1.99
CA TYR A 141 16.01 -6.98 2.56
C TYR A 141 15.61 -6.22 3.81
N SER A 142 16.56 -5.91 4.65
CA SER A 142 16.43 -4.94 5.72
C SER A 142 17.56 -3.92 5.61
N PHE A 143 17.25 -2.65 5.83
CA PHE A 143 18.26 -1.61 5.85
C PHE A 143 18.83 -1.47 7.26
N ARG A 144 20.13 -1.74 7.41
CA ARG A 144 20.82 -1.66 8.70
C ARG A 144 22.09 -0.81 8.58
N GLY A 145 22.18 0.18 9.47
CA GLY A 145 23.25 1.16 9.38
C GLY A 145 23.18 1.89 8.03
N THR A 146 24.11 1.61 7.13
CA THR A 146 24.23 2.24 5.80
C THR A 146 24.02 1.27 4.64
N LYS A 147 23.66 0.01 4.90
CA LYS A 147 23.64 -1.04 3.88
C LYS A 147 22.36 -1.85 3.89
N TRP A 148 21.95 -2.27 2.71
CA TRP A 148 20.96 -3.32 2.54
C TRP A 148 21.55 -4.68 2.90
N GLN A 149 20.85 -5.41 3.76
CA GLN A 149 21.19 -6.78 4.13
C GLN A 149 20.05 -7.70 3.70
N ARG A 150 20.39 -8.77 2.98
CA ARG A 150 19.41 -9.78 2.58
C ARG A 150 18.86 -10.49 3.82
N SER A 151 17.56 -10.56 3.90
CA SER A 151 16.88 -11.31 4.96
C SER A 151 16.70 -12.75 4.53
N ASN A 152 17.40 -13.68 5.22
CA ASN A 152 17.32 -15.12 4.95
C ASN A 152 16.39 -15.86 5.92
N ALA A 153 15.96 -15.22 7.00
CA ALA A 153 15.05 -15.83 7.97
C ALA A 153 13.63 -15.92 7.39
N THR A 154 13.10 -17.12 7.31
CA THR A 154 11.78 -17.41 6.73
C THR A 154 10.66 -16.58 7.38
N GLU A 155 10.70 -16.44 8.70
CA GLU A 155 9.70 -15.64 9.44
C GLU A 155 9.71 -14.16 9.02
N LYS A 156 10.90 -13.57 8.85
CA LYS A 156 11.05 -12.18 8.40
C LYS A 156 10.59 -11.99 6.95
N GLN A 157 10.85 -12.97 6.10
CA GLN A 157 10.37 -12.96 4.73
C GLN A 157 8.85 -13.04 4.67
N LEU A 158 8.25 -13.93 5.46
CA LEU A 158 6.80 -14.07 5.55
C LEU A 158 6.15 -12.79 6.13
N PHE A 159 6.77 -12.23 7.17
CA PHE A 159 6.32 -10.96 7.75
C PHE A 159 6.27 -9.85 6.70
N LEU A 160 7.35 -9.65 5.96
CA LEU A 160 7.42 -8.60 4.94
C LEU A 160 6.42 -8.82 3.80
N LYS A 161 6.27 -10.08 3.33
CA LYS A 161 5.22 -10.43 2.36
C LYS A 161 3.83 -10.05 2.86
N ASN A 162 3.53 -10.35 4.12
CA ASN A 162 2.24 -10.05 4.71
C ASN A 162 2.04 -8.54 4.90
N ALA A 163 3.10 -7.79 5.26
CA ALA A 163 3.04 -6.33 5.32
C ALA A 163 2.61 -5.74 3.97
N TYR A 164 3.27 -6.13 2.87
CA TYR A 164 2.88 -5.69 1.53
C TYR A 164 1.49 -6.17 1.12
N ARG A 165 1.09 -7.38 1.50
CA ARG A 165 -0.29 -7.85 1.26
C ARG A 165 -1.31 -6.96 1.95
N VAL A 166 -1.05 -6.57 3.19
CA VAL A 166 -1.93 -5.67 3.95
C VAL A 166 -2.02 -4.31 3.28
N ILE A 167 -0.91 -3.62 3.01
CA ILE A 167 -0.95 -2.25 2.48
C ILE A 167 -1.52 -2.18 1.05
N LEU A 168 -1.32 -3.21 0.23
CA LEU A 168 -1.85 -3.29 -1.15
C LEU A 168 -3.36 -3.61 -1.21
N THR A 169 -3.96 -4.06 -0.12
CA THR A 169 -5.38 -4.42 -0.07
C THR A 169 -6.23 -3.44 0.75
N ARG A 170 -5.65 -2.34 1.25
CA ARG A 170 -6.36 -1.40 2.16
C ARG A 170 -7.24 -0.37 1.47
N ALA A 171 -7.12 -0.20 0.15
CA ALA A 171 -7.97 0.73 -0.57
C ALA A 171 -9.19 0.02 -1.19
N ARG A 172 -10.34 0.67 -1.08
CA ARG A 172 -11.61 0.14 -1.62
C ARG A 172 -11.84 0.48 -3.09
N GLN A 173 -11.27 1.59 -3.56
CA GLN A 173 -11.60 2.15 -4.88
C GLN A 173 -10.41 2.19 -5.85
N GLY A 174 -9.19 2.25 -5.35
CA GLY A 174 -8.01 2.23 -6.19
C GLY A 174 -6.76 2.67 -5.43
N MET A 175 -5.61 2.51 -6.07
CA MET A 175 -4.33 2.86 -5.47
C MET A 175 -3.35 3.44 -6.48
N VAL A 176 -2.42 4.23 -5.98
CA VAL A 176 -1.20 4.62 -6.67
C VAL A 176 0.00 4.04 -5.93
N ILE A 177 0.92 3.42 -6.64
CA ILE A 177 2.15 2.86 -6.10
C ILE A 177 3.30 3.78 -6.52
N PHE A 178 4.03 4.26 -5.51
CA PHE A 178 5.21 5.12 -5.65
C PHE A 178 6.47 4.33 -5.30
#